data_21008a6a8b46c153edc958c7c3767a9f
#
_entry.id   21008a6a8b46c153edc958c7c3767a9f
#
_cell.length_a   1.000
_cell.length_b   1.000
_cell.length_c   1.000
_cell.angle_alpha   90.00
_cell.angle_beta   90.00
_cell.angle_gamma   90.00
#
_symmetry.space_group_name_H-M   'P 1'
#
loop_
_entity.id
_entity.type
_entity.pdbx_description
1 polymer ?
#
loop_
_entity_poly.entity_id
_entity_poly.type
_entity_poly.pdbx_seq_one_letter_code
_entity_poly.pdbx_strand_id
1 'polypeptide(L)'
;MIKCKKEVRVLNKEMIRKKLFSLQDLKYRDFSASLMPGLDKSTVIGVRIPAIRAFAKELLDRAYKEGDFSELDAFLSDLPHSLFEENNLHAFIVSGIRSFDECIKATEVFLPFVDNWATCDSFRPTCFAAHKNELLPYINKWIISEKPYTVRYGIELLMLYFLEEDFSEEYPRTVSKIRSEEYYVNMMVAWYFATALAKQYEAVIPYFEERVLSPWVHNKTIQKACESYRITAEQKLYLKSLKIKICK
;
A
#
# COMPACT_ATOMS: atom_id res chain seq x y z
N MET A 1 16.02 -13.80 49.78
CA MET A 1 15.11 -13.61 48.66
C MET A 1 15.80 -12.75 47.61
N ILE A 2 16.42 -13.38 46.62
CA ILE A 2 17.09 -12.69 45.51
C ILE A 2 16.01 -12.40 44.47
N LYS A 3 15.59 -11.12 44.34
CA LYS A 3 14.74 -10.67 43.22
C LYS A 3 15.60 -10.73 41.96
N CYS A 4 15.37 -11.75 41.15
CA CYS A 4 15.86 -11.80 39.78
C CYS A 4 15.26 -10.59 39.03
N LYS A 5 16.05 -9.55 38.81
CA LYS A 5 15.71 -8.49 37.88
C LYS A 5 15.68 -9.16 36.50
N LYS A 6 14.49 -9.34 35.90
CA LYS A 6 14.36 -9.60 34.49
C LYS A 6 15.10 -8.44 33.79
N GLU A 7 16.22 -8.74 33.18
CA GLU A 7 16.81 -7.83 32.21
C GLU A 7 15.76 -7.59 31.12
N VAL A 8 15.22 -6.40 31.10
CA VAL A 8 14.35 -5.94 30.00
C VAL A 8 15.24 -5.93 28.77
N ARG A 9 15.12 -6.94 27.92
CA ARG A 9 15.74 -6.94 26.60
C ARG A 9 15.04 -5.84 25.79
N VAL A 10 15.61 -4.66 25.78
CA VAL A 10 15.17 -3.58 24.89
C VAL A 10 15.48 -4.03 23.46
N LEU A 11 14.42 -4.23 22.67
CA LEU A 11 14.55 -4.51 21.25
C LEU A 11 15.06 -3.21 20.61
N ASN A 12 16.36 -3.09 20.45
CA ASN A 12 16.93 -1.95 19.78
C ASN A 12 16.97 -2.20 18.25
N LYS A 13 17.12 -1.15 17.47
CA LYS A 13 17.26 -1.19 16.01
C LYS A 13 18.29 -2.22 15.54
N GLU A 14 19.37 -2.40 16.28
CA GLU A 14 20.43 -3.36 15.96
C GLU A 14 19.94 -4.82 16.03
N MET A 15 19.12 -5.15 17.02
CA MET A 15 18.55 -6.50 17.14
C MET A 15 17.58 -6.80 16.00
N ILE A 16 16.72 -5.83 15.63
CA ILE A 16 15.84 -5.95 14.47
C ILE A 16 16.65 -6.16 13.19
N ARG A 17 17.66 -5.32 12.96
CA ARG A 17 18.59 -5.45 11.80
C ARG A 17 19.28 -6.80 11.77
N LYS A 18 19.85 -7.21 12.91
CA LYS A 18 20.51 -8.53 13.02
C LYS A 18 19.55 -9.66 12.67
N LYS A 19 18.29 -9.59 13.09
CA LYS A 19 17.27 -10.58 12.72
C LYS A 19 16.98 -10.53 11.24
N LEU A 20 16.75 -9.34 10.64
CA LEU A 20 16.49 -9.19 9.22
C LEU A 20 17.67 -9.72 8.37
N PHE A 21 18.91 -9.36 8.72
CA PHE A 21 20.08 -9.87 8.03
C PHE A 21 20.25 -11.39 8.16
N SER A 22 19.84 -11.98 9.29
CA SER A 22 19.86 -13.45 9.44
C SER A 22 18.88 -14.18 8.51
N LEU A 23 17.91 -13.46 7.92
CA LEU A 23 16.89 -13.97 7.00
C LEU A 23 17.21 -13.60 5.53
N GLN A 24 18.39 -13.03 5.27
CA GLN A 24 18.80 -12.58 3.94
C GLN A 24 18.88 -13.71 2.92
N ASP A 25 18.36 -13.44 1.72
CA ASP A 25 18.53 -14.25 0.51
C ASP A 25 19.10 -13.33 -0.60
N LEU A 26 20.39 -13.48 -0.90
CA LEU A 26 21.11 -12.62 -1.85
C LEU A 26 20.52 -12.73 -3.28
N LYS A 27 20.05 -13.90 -3.70
CA LYS A 27 19.43 -14.08 -5.02
C LYS A 27 18.10 -13.33 -5.08
N TYR A 28 17.33 -13.41 -4.01
CA TYR A 28 16.06 -12.68 -3.90
C TYR A 28 16.28 -11.17 -3.79
N ARG A 29 17.36 -10.72 -3.12
CA ARG A 29 17.73 -9.31 -3.03
C ARG A 29 17.85 -8.68 -4.42
N ASP A 30 18.66 -9.29 -5.28
CA ASP A 30 18.94 -8.74 -6.61
C ASP A 30 17.69 -8.73 -7.49
N PHE A 31 16.86 -9.78 -7.39
CA PHE A 31 15.56 -9.83 -8.05
C PHE A 31 14.61 -8.74 -7.52
N SER A 32 14.43 -8.65 -6.20
CA SER A 32 13.52 -7.68 -5.57
C SER A 32 13.92 -6.24 -5.91
N ALA A 33 15.21 -5.91 -5.80
CA ALA A 33 15.73 -4.58 -6.15
C ALA A 33 15.49 -4.22 -7.62
N SER A 34 15.52 -5.20 -8.53
CA SER A 34 15.25 -4.95 -9.97
C SER A 34 13.80 -4.52 -10.26
N LEU A 35 12.86 -4.88 -9.38
CA LEU A 35 11.44 -4.51 -9.53
C LEU A 35 11.13 -3.09 -9.03
N MET A 36 12.08 -2.45 -8.34
CA MET A 36 11.92 -1.13 -7.73
C MET A 36 13.00 -0.16 -8.24
N PRO A 37 12.94 0.26 -9.51
CA PRO A 37 14.03 1.03 -10.13
C PRO A 37 14.28 2.40 -9.49
N GLY A 38 13.31 2.94 -8.72
CA GLY A 38 13.47 4.19 -7.97
C GLY A 38 14.05 4.04 -6.57
N LEU A 39 14.24 2.78 -6.09
CA LEU A 39 14.81 2.51 -4.78
C LEU A 39 16.33 2.30 -4.87
N ASP A 40 17.09 2.86 -3.93
CA ASP A 40 18.52 2.56 -3.84
C ASP A 40 18.73 1.09 -3.47
N LYS A 41 19.37 0.34 -4.37
CA LYS A 41 19.64 -1.10 -4.21
C LYS A 41 20.48 -1.42 -2.97
N SER A 42 21.28 -0.48 -2.49
CA SER A 42 22.10 -0.64 -1.27
C SER A 42 21.22 -0.72 0.00
N THR A 43 20.00 -0.22 -0.05
CA THR A 43 19.04 -0.27 1.07
C THR A 43 18.27 -1.59 1.16
N VAL A 44 18.43 -2.49 0.18
CA VAL A 44 17.69 -3.77 0.12
C VAL A 44 18.54 -4.90 0.71
N ILE A 45 18.06 -5.52 1.79
CA ILE A 45 18.71 -6.70 2.42
C ILE A 45 18.42 -7.97 1.60
N GLY A 46 17.19 -8.13 1.11
CA GLY A 46 16.70 -9.32 0.41
C GLY A 46 16.02 -10.33 1.32
N VAL A 47 15.17 -9.86 2.23
CA VAL A 47 14.32 -10.75 3.04
C VAL A 47 12.98 -10.96 2.34
N ARG A 48 12.54 -12.21 2.23
CA ARG A 48 11.26 -12.55 1.60
C ARG A 48 10.09 -12.03 2.43
N ILE A 49 9.09 -11.45 1.78
CA ILE A 49 7.90 -10.86 2.42
C ILE A 49 7.23 -11.79 3.46
N PRO A 50 7.04 -13.10 3.22
CA PRO A 50 6.47 -13.98 4.25
C PRO A 50 7.31 -14.05 5.54
N ALA A 51 8.63 -13.98 5.44
CA ALA A 51 9.51 -13.97 6.60
C ALA A 51 9.41 -12.68 7.41
N ILE A 52 9.29 -11.52 6.74
CA ILE A 52 9.08 -10.22 7.41
C ILE A 52 7.71 -10.21 8.10
N ARG A 53 6.66 -10.72 7.45
CA ARG A 53 5.31 -10.84 8.06
C ARG A 53 5.31 -11.76 9.28
N ALA A 54 6.02 -12.88 9.21
CA ALA A 54 6.17 -13.80 10.35
C ALA A 54 6.87 -13.11 11.52
N PHE A 55 7.92 -12.34 11.24
CA PHE A 55 8.64 -11.59 12.26
C PHE A 55 7.78 -10.46 12.86
N ALA A 56 7.05 -9.69 12.05
CA ALA A 56 6.10 -8.69 12.56
C ALA A 56 5.06 -9.32 13.49
N LYS A 57 4.52 -10.49 13.08
CA LYS A 57 3.55 -11.23 13.91
C LYS A 57 4.15 -11.70 15.22
N GLU A 58 5.38 -12.23 15.22
CA GLU A 58 6.10 -12.65 16.44
C GLU A 58 6.23 -11.48 17.43
N LEU A 59 6.62 -10.30 16.94
CA LEU A 59 6.76 -9.09 17.74
C LEU A 59 5.42 -8.64 18.33
N LEU A 60 4.37 -8.61 17.53
CA LEU A 60 3.03 -8.22 17.96
C LEU A 60 2.43 -9.23 18.96
N ASP A 61 2.52 -10.53 18.68
CA ASP A 61 1.98 -11.56 19.58
C ASP A 61 2.65 -11.50 20.95
N ARG A 62 3.96 -11.21 20.98
CA ARG A 62 4.70 -10.99 22.23
C ARG A 62 4.19 -9.76 22.97
N ALA A 63 4.10 -8.60 22.29
CA ALA A 63 3.64 -7.36 22.89
C ALA A 63 2.22 -7.48 23.46
N TYR A 64 1.29 -8.09 22.72
CA TYR A 64 -0.07 -8.34 23.20
C TYR A 64 -0.13 -9.33 24.37
N LYS A 65 0.73 -10.36 24.38
CA LYS A 65 0.79 -11.35 25.47
C LYS A 65 1.34 -10.75 26.77
N GLU A 66 2.35 -9.88 26.63
CA GLU A 66 3.03 -9.27 27.79
C GLU A 66 2.35 -7.97 28.23
N GLY A 67 1.49 -7.37 27.40
CA GLY A 67 0.87 -6.07 27.61
C GLY A 67 1.89 -4.92 27.58
N ASP A 68 3.03 -5.13 26.91
CA ASP A 68 4.12 -4.16 26.80
C ASP A 68 4.44 -3.91 25.32
N PHE A 69 4.18 -2.71 24.86
CA PHE A 69 4.40 -2.23 23.48
C PHE A 69 5.64 -1.35 23.36
N SER A 70 6.37 -1.11 24.44
CA SER A 70 7.50 -0.16 24.47
C SER A 70 8.58 -0.43 23.42
N GLU A 71 8.86 -1.70 23.14
CA GLU A 71 9.82 -2.10 22.11
C GLU A 71 9.30 -1.80 20.69
N LEU A 72 8.02 -2.04 20.44
CA LEU A 72 7.39 -1.72 19.15
C LEU A 72 7.32 -0.21 18.94
N ASP A 73 6.91 0.54 19.98
CA ASP A 73 6.82 1.99 19.93
C ASP A 73 8.19 2.62 19.66
N ALA A 74 9.25 2.10 20.27
CA ALA A 74 10.61 2.55 20.02
C ALA A 74 11.04 2.31 18.56
N PHE A 75 10.70 1.16 17.96
CA PHE A 75 10.97 0.89 16.56
C PHE A 75 10.11 1.74 15.61
N LEU A 76 8.80 1.86 15.88
CA LEU A 76 7.87 2.62 15.05
C LEU A 76 8.15 4.13 15.08
N SER A 77 8.70 4.65 16.17
CA SER A 77 9.09 6.07 16.26
C SER A 77 10.46 6.39 15.66
N ASP A 78 11.30 5.37 15.35
CA ASP A 78 12.64 5.56 14.77
C ASP A 78 12.56 5.75 13.23
N LEU A 79 11.90 6.80 12.80
CA LEU A 79 11.73 7.18 11.39
C LEU A 79 12.68 8.31 11.00
N PRO A 80 13.15 8.36 9.73
CA PRO A 80 12.93 7.40 8.66
C PRO A 80 13.75 6.11 8.84
N HIS A 81 13.21 4.97 8.41
CA HIS A 81 14.00 3.75 8.31
C HIS A 81 14.97 3.83 7.13
N SER A 82 16.13 3.20 7.25
CA SER A 82 17.17 3.24 6.21
C SER A 82 17.20 2.00 5.32
N LEU A 83 16.44 0.95 5.67
CA LEU A 83 16.38 -0.30 4.90
C LEU A 83 14.96 -0.58 4.43
N PHE A 84 14.84 -1.09 3.21
CA PHE A 84 13.56 -1.47 2.61
C PHE A 84 12.77 -2.45 3.50
N GLU A 85 13.46 -3.42 4.08
CA GLU A 85 12.82 -4.42 4.93
C GLU A 85 12.42 -3.87 6.31
N GLU A 86 13.06 -2.81 6.80
CA GLU A 86 12.61 -2.08 7.99
C GLU A 86 11.29 -1.36 7.69
N ASN A 87 11.16 -0.72 6.52
CA ASN A 87 9.90 -0.11 6.07
C ASN A 87 8.77 -1.15 5.94
N ASN A 88 9.06 -2.32 5.36
CA ASN A 88 8.08 -3.41 5.27
C ASN A 88 7.70 -3.96 6.65
N LEU A 89 8.67 -4.12 7.54
CA LEU A 89 8.41 -4.57 8.92
C LEU A 89 7.51 -3.58 9.66
N HIS A 90 7.80 -2.27 9.53
CA HIS A 90 6.95 -1.20 10.07
C HIS A 90 5.52 -1.31 9.55
N ALA A 91 5.34 -1.38 8.23
CA ALA A 91 4.04 -1.53 7.59
C ALA A 91 3.27 -2.75 8.13
N PHE A 92 3.95 -3.89 8.35
CA PHE A 92 3.30 -5.11 8.84
C PHE A 92 2.99 -5.07 10.33
N ILE A 93 3.81 -4.41 11.14
CA ILE A 93 3.50 -4.16 12.56
C ILE A 93 2.26 -3.28 12.67
N VAL A 94 2.23 -2.13 11.97
CA VAL A 94 1.05 -1.25 11.97
C VAL A 94 -0.18 -1.96 11.43
N SER A 95 -0.02 -2.80 10.40
CA SER A 95 -1.12 -3.60 9.84
C SER A 95 -1.74 -4.59 10.83
N GLY A 96 -1.02 -4.98 11.87
CA GLY A 96 -1.49 -5.88 12.92
C GLY A 96 -2.02 -5.18 14.18
N ILE A 97 -2.02 -3.86 14.24
CA ILE A 97 -2.63 -3.11 15.35
C ILE A 97 -4.14 -3.32 15.32
N ARG A 98 -4.70 -3.72 16.47
CA ARG A 98 -6.13 -4.11 16.57
C ARG A 98 -7.06 -2.90 16.72
N SER A 99 -6.62 -1.88 17.46
CA SER A 99 -7.38 -0.64 17.68
C SER A 99 -7.34 0.21 16.42
N PHE A 100 -8.51 0.62 15.89
CA PHE A 100 -8.59 1.50 14.73
C PHE A 100 -7.91 2.84 14.99
N ASP A 101 -8.18 3.47 16.14
CA ASP A 101 -7.63 4.79 16.48
C ASP A 101 -6.10 4.77 16.61
N GLU A 102 -5.53 3.73 17.21
CA GLU A 102 -4.07 3.57 17.31
C GLU A 102 -3.47 3.27 15.93
N CYS A 103 -4.12 2.42 15.15
CA CYS A 103 -3.68 2.07 13.80
C CYS A 103 -3.67 3.29 12.87
N ILE A 104 -4.71 4.13 12.90
CA ILE A 104 -4.78 5.36 12.09
C ILE A 104 -3.65 6.32 12.50
N LYS A 105 -3.42 6.54 13.80
CA LYS A 105 -2.33 7.40 14.26
C LYS A 105 -0.98 6.91 13.76
N ALA A 106 -0.71 5.61 13.91
CA ALA A 106 0.53 5.00 13.42
C ALA A 106 0.65 5.08 11.88
N THR A 107 -0.46 4.89 11.16
CA THR A 107 -0.53 5.03 9.69
C THR A 107 -0.18 6.45 9.26
N GLU A 108 -0.76 7.47 9.89
CA GLU A 108 -0.49 8.88 9.55
C GLU A 108 0.96 9.29 9.81
N VAL A 109 1.58 8.73 10.86
CA VAL A 109 3.00 8.95 11.15
C VAL A 109 3.90 8.29 10.10
N PHE A 110 3.55 7.09 9.65
CA PHE A 110 4.39 6.29 8.74
C PHE A 110 4.27 6.68 7.26
N LEU A 111 3.06 6.98 6.78
CA LEU A 111 2.79 7.24 5.35
C LEU A 111 3.74 8.25 4.68
N PRO A 112 4.14 9.37 5.33
CA PRO A 112 5.06 10.33 4.73
C PRO A 112 6.46 9.78 4.41
N PHE A 113 6.81 8.63 4.97
CA PHE A 113 8.10 7.97 4.81
C PHE A 113 8.05 6.77 3.85
N VAL A 114 6.87 6.41 3.35
CA VAL A 114 6.74 5.38 2.32
C VAL A 114 7.24 5.92 0.99
N ASP A 115 8.26 5.27 0.42
CA ASP A 115 9.01 5.74 -0.74
C ASP A 115 8.97 4.79 -1.94
N ASN A 116 8.24 3.66 -1.82
CA ASN A 116 8.15 2.67 -2.87
C ASN A 116 6.78 1.97 -2.91
N TRP A 117 6.42 1.46 -4.09
CA TRP A 117 5.15 0.80 -4.32
C TRP A 117 5.00 -0.52 -3.56
N ALA A 118 6.10 -1.26 -3.35
CA ALA A 118 6.03 -2.58 -2.73
C ALA A 118 5.66 -2.49 -1.24
N THR A 119 6.23 -1.52 -0.50
CA THR A 119 5.84 -1.21 0.88
C THR A 119 4.42 -0.67 0.92
N CYS A 120 4.07 0.28 0.03
CA CYS A 120 2.75 0.89 -0.05
C CYS A 120 1.65 -0.17 -0.20
N ASP A 121 1.73 -1.01 -1.26
CA ASP A 121 0.70 -1.99 -1.61
C ASP A 121 0.65 -3.18 -0.64
N SER A 122 1.70 -3.36 0.16
CA SER A 122 1.77 -4.39 1.21
C SER A 122 1.21 -3.93 2.55
N PHE A 123 1.01 -2.63 2.73
CA PHE A 123 0.54 -1.99 3.95
C PHE A 123 -0.98 -2.07 4.05
N ARG A 124 -1.50 -3.10 4.73
CA ARG A 124 -2.94 -3.42 4.80
C ARG A 124 -3.39 -3.69 6.22
N PRO A 125 -3.72 -2.64 7.01
CA PRO A 125 -4.24 -2.79 8.34
C PRO A 125 -5.52 -3.62 8.38
N THR A 126 -5.53 -4.65 9.23
CA THR A 126 -6.65 -5.59 9.30
C THR A 126 -7.91 -4.97 9.89
N CYS A 127 -7.78 -3.97 10.77
CA CYS A 127 -8.90 -3.26 11.37
C CYS A 127 -9.66 -2.37 10.40
N PHE A 128 -9.07 -1.96 9.26
CA PHE A 128 -9.69 -1.03 8.30
C PHE A 128 -10.95 -1.60 7.64
N ALA A 129 -10.96 -2.90 7.37
CA ALA A 129 -12.12 -3.56 6.74
C ALA A 129 -13.41 -3.46 7.59
N ALA A 130 -13.27 -3.44 8.91
CA ALA A 130 -14.40 -3.33 9.85
C ALA A 130 -14.81 -1.87 10.13
N HIS A 131 -13.99 -0.89 9.75
CA HIS A 131 -14.16 0.54 10.07
C HIS A 131 -14.17 1.43 8.83
N LYS A 132 -14.82 0.96 7.75
CA LYS A 132 -14.79 1.65 6.45
C LYS A 132 -15.32 3.08 6.51
N ASN A 133 -16.41 3.32 7.27
CA ASN A 133 -17.01 4.65 7.38
C ASN A 133 -16.10 5.63 8.10
N GLU A 134 -15.43 5.18 9.17
CA GLU A 134 -14.46 5.98 9.91
C GLU A 134 -13.15 6.17 9.12
N LEU A 135 -12.81 5.24 8.23
CA LEU A 135 -11.62 5.30 7.37
C LEU A 135 -11.77 6.30 6.21
N LEU A 136 -12.97 6.46 5.67
CA LEU A 136 -13.21 7.26 4.47
C LEU A 136 -12.73 8.73 4.57
N PRO A 137 -12.90 9.46 5.68
CA PRO A 137 -12.33 10.81 5.84
C PRO A 137 -10.80 10.85 5.71
N TYR A 138 -10.11 9.83 6.22
CA TYR A 138 -8.66 9.72 6.10
C TYR A 138 -8.22 9.42 4.67
N ILE A 139 -8.93 8.52 3.97
CA ILE A 139 -8.68 8.25 2.55
C ILE A 139 -8.81 9.55 1.74
N ASN A 140 -9.86 10.33 1.96
CA ASN A 140 -10.06 11.60 1.27
C ASN A 140 -8.94 12.61 1.54
N LYS A 141 -8.41 12.65 2.77
CA LYS A 141 -7.23 13.43 3.14
C LYS A 141 -5.97 12.93 2.42
N TRP A 142 -5.75 11.62 2.36
CA TRP A 142 -4.54 11.04 1.75
C TRP A 142 -4.50 11.20 0.24
N ILE A 143 -5.64 11.12 -0.45
CA ILE A 143 -5.72 11.29 -1.91
C ILE A 143 -5.29 12.70 -2.38
N ILE A 144 -5.42 13.72 -1.55
CA ILE A 144 -5.01 15.10 -1.86
C ILE A 144 -3.64 15.47 -1.27
N SER A 145 -2.87 14.50 -0.77
CA SER A 145 -1.54 14.72 -0.21
C SER A 145 -0.52 15.13 -1.29
N GLU A 146 0.50 15.87 -0.90
CA GLU A 146 1.66 16.17 -1.74
C GLU A 146 2.63 14.97 -1.86
N LYS A 147 2.48 13.93 -1.03
CA LYS A 147 3.32 12.75 -1.01
C LYS A 147 2.78 11.67 -1.97
N PRO A 148 3.53 11.29 -3.02
CA PRO A 148 3.03 10.38 -4.05
C PRO A 148 2.50 9.04 -3.52
N TYR A 149 3.22 8.42 -2.58
CA TYR A 149 2.80 7.13 -2.03
C TYR A 149 1.66 7.25 -1.02
N THR A 150 1.48 8.40 -0.37
CA THR A 150 0.27 8.67 0.43
C THR A 150 -0.97 8.79 -0.48
N VAL A 151 -0.85 9.49 -1.62
CA VAL A 151 -1.91 9.54 -2.65
C VAL A 151 -2.21 8.14 -3.18
N ARG A 152 -1.17 7.38 -3.56
CA ARG A 152 -1.30 6.00 -4.04
C ARG A 152 -2.04 5.13 -3.03
N TYR A 153 -1.69 5.22 -1.75
CA TYR A 153 -2.30 4.47 -0.68
C TYR A 153 -3.79 4.78 -0.53
N GLY A 154 -4.18 6.05 -0.53
CA GLY A 154 -5.58 6.45 -0.47
C GLY A 154 -6.41 5.89 -1.64
N ILE A 155 -5.87 5.94 -2.88
CA ILE A 155 -6.54 5.36 -4.06
C ILE A 155 -6.65 3.83 -3.93
N GLU A 156 -5.60 3.16 -3.43
CA GLU A 156 -5.62 1.71 -3.24
C GLU A 156 -6.70 1.29 -2.24
N LEU A 157 -6.86 2.03 -1.14
CA LEU A 157 -7.91 1.71 -0.15
C LEU A 157 -9.32 1.92 -0.70
N LEU A 158 -9.57 2.94 -1.54
CA LEU A 158 -10.83 3.06 -2.28
C LEU A 158 -11.05 1.84 -3.18
N MET A 159 -10.01 1.40 -3.89
CA MET A 159 -10.08 0.23 -4.77
C MET A 159 -10.39 -1.06 -4.00
N LEU A 160 -9.82 -1.22 -2.79
CA LEU A 160 -9.95 -2.44 -1.99
C LEU A 160 -11.31 -2.53 -1.28
N TYR A 161 -11.80 -1.43 -0.73
CA TYR A 161 -12.91 -1.47 0.21
C TYR A 161 -14.20 -0.88 -0.33
N PHE A 162 -14.17 -0.06 -1.42
CA PHE A 162 -15.31 0.75 -1.84
C PHE A 162 -15.72 0.54 -3.31
N LEU A 163 -15.41 -0.59 -3.91
CA LEU A 163 -15.83 -0.93 -5.27
C LEU A 163 -16.90 -2.03 -5.34
N GLU A 164 -17.42 -2.49 -4.22
CA GLU A 164 -18.49 -3.51 -4.16
C GLU A 164 -19.74 -2.94 -3.45
N GLU A 165 -20.11 -3.49 -2.31
CA GLU A 165 -21.33 -3.12 -1.59
C GLU A 165 -21.38 -1.64 -1.16
N ASP A 166 -20.21 -1.09 -0.80
CA ASP A 166 -20.06 0.31 -0.39
C ASP A 166 -19.75 1.26 -1.56
N PHE A 167 -20.04 0.85 -2.80
CA PHE A 167 -19.74 1.66 -3.97
C PHE A 167 -20.58 2.95 -3.99
N SER A 168 -19.91 4.05 -4.36
CA SER A 168 -20.53 5.35 -4.65
C SER A 168 -19.87 5.94 -5.90
N GLU A 169 -20.67 6.56 -6.77
CA GLU A 169 -20.18 7.27 -7.96
C GLU A 169 -19.23 8.45 -7.62
N GLU A 170 -19.25 8.91 -6.37
CA GLU A 170 -18.34 9.94 -5.89
C GLU A 170 -16.88 9.46 -5.90
N TYR A 171 -16.62 8.18 -5.66
CA TYR A 171 -15.26 7.67 -5.60
C TYR A 171 -14.55 7.71 -6.98
N PRO A 172 -15.10 7.14 -8.07
CA PRO A 172 -14.47 7.31 -9.37
C PRO A 172 -14.42 8.78 -9.80
N ARG A 173 -15.39 9.61 -9.42
CA ARG A 173 -15.36 11.06 -9.68
C ARG A 173 -14.18 11.73 -8.97
N THR A 174 -13.90 11.37 -7.73
CA THR A 174 -12.76 11.87 -6.96
C THR A 174 -11.44 11.42 -7.57
N VAL A 175 -11.30 10.10 -7.85
CA VAL A 175 -10.06 9.54 -8.43
C VAL A 175 -9.82 10.09 -9.85
N SER A 176 -10.89 10.35 -10.63
CA SER A 176 -10.77 10.89 -12.00
C SER A 176 -10.17 12.29 -12.06
N LYS A 177 -10.21 13.05 -10.98
CA LYS A 177 -9.66 14.41 -10.89
C LYS A 177 -8.16 14.44 -10.59
N ILE A 178 -7.57 13.32 -10.17
CA ILE A 178 -6.15 13.25 -9.83
C ILE A 178 -5.32 13.48 -11.09
N ARG A 179 -4.38 14.43 -10.99
CA ARG A 179 -3.36 14.70 -12.01
C ARG A 179 -2.01 14.66 -11.33
N SER A 180 -1.09 13.90 -11.87
CA SER A 180 0.25 13.72 -11.28
C SER A 180 1.27 13.47 -12.38
N GLU A 181 2.49 13.92 -12.18
CA GLU A 181 3.65 13.53 -13.00
C GLU A 181 4.27 12.21 -12.51
N GLU A 182 3.87 11.76 -11.32
CA GLU A 182 4.40 10.55 -10.70
C GLU A 182 3.84 9.28 -11.34
N TYR A 183 4.74 8.48 -11.92
CA TYR A 183 4.38 7.23 -12.60
C TYR A 183 3.55 6.30 -11.72
N TYR A 184 3.94 6.13 -10.46
CA TYR A 184 3.28 5.17 -9.56
C TYR A 184 1.92 5.66 -9.03
N VAL A 185 1.67 6.96 -9.01
CA VAL A 185 0.32 7.53 -8.76
C VAL A 185 -0.56 7.26 -9.98
N ASN A 186 -0.09 7.60 -11.18
CA ASN A 186 -0.83 7.37 -12.42
C ASN A 186 -1.13 5.87 -12.65
N MET A 187 -0.20 4.98 -12.29
CA MET A 187 -0.43 3.53 -12.34
C MET A 187 -1.54 3.09 -11.37
N MET A 188 -1.61 3.67 -10.17
CA MET A 188 -2.66 3.33 -9.21
C MET A 188 -4.03 3.83 -9.68
N VAL A 189 -4.11 5.04 -10.25
CA VAL A 189 -5.33 5.54 -10.89
C VAL A 189 -5.79 4.57 -12.00
N ALA A 190 -4.84 4.11 -12.84
CA ALA A 190 -5.17 3.15 -13.88
C ALA A 190 -5.63 1.78 -13.33
N TRP A 191 -5.06 1.30 -12.24
CA TRP A 191 -5.49 0.07 -11.57
C TRP A 191 -6.87 0.23 -10.92
N TYR A 192 -7.11 1.37 -10.26
CA TYR A 192 -8.41 1.69 -9.70
C TYR A 192 -9.50 1.59 -10.77
N PHE A 193 -9.34 2.30 -11.89
CA PHE A 193 -10.35 2.30 -12.96
C PHE A 193 -10.46 0.94 -13.68
N ALA A 194 -9.38 0.19 -13.84
CA ALA A 194 -9.46 -1.16 -14.40
C ALA A 194 -10.22 -2.12 -13.48
N THR A 195 -10.06 -1.99 -12.17
CA THR A 195 -10.78 -2.78 -11.17
C THR A 195 -12.25 -2.31 -11.09
N ALA A 196 -12.48 -1.01 -11.14
CA ALA A 196 -13.81 -0.41 -11.14
C ALA A 196 -14.62 -0.83 -12.39
N LEU A 197 -14.02 -0.85 -13.59
CA LEU A 197 -14.66 -1.41 -14.79
C LEU A 197 -15.07 -2.88 -14.62
N ALA A 198 -14.28 -3.67 -13.88
CA ALA A 198 -14.59 -5.08 -13.65
C ALA A 198 -15.72 -5.31 -12.63
N LYS A 199 -15.99 -4.33 -11.76
CA LYS A 199 -16.96 -4.44 -10.66
C LYS A 199 -18.22 -3.58 -10.88
N GLN A 200 -18.05 -2.41 -11.52
CA GLN A 200 -19.07 -1.36 -11.66
C GLN A 200 -19.06 -0.80 -13.10
N TYR A 201 -19.18 -1.69 -14.09
CA TYR A 201 -18.95 -1.35 -15.50
C TYR A 201 -19.77 -0.16 -15.96
N GLU A 202 -21.11 -0.19 -15.74
CA GLU A 202 -22.03 0.82 -16.23
C GLU A 202 -21.77 2.21 -15.62
N ALA A 203 -21.38 2.26 -14.35
CA ALA A 203 -21.06 3.51 -13.66
C ALA A 203 -19.68 4.10 -14.10
N VAL A 204 -18.80 3.25 -14.65
CA VAL A 204 -17.42 3.64 -14.91
C VAL A 204 -17.12 3.84 -16.40
N ILE A 205 -17.84 3.17 -17.31
CA ILE A 205 -17.61 3.27 -18.74
C ILE A 205 -17.74 4.72 -19.29
N PRO A 206 -18.63 5.60 -18.75
CA PRO A 206 -18.70 6.98 -19.22
C PRO A 206 -17.40 7.77 -19.09
N TYR A 207 -16.54 7.47 -18.10
CA TYR A 207 -15.24 8.14 -17.97
C TYR A 207 -14.30 7.90 -19.15
N PHE A 208 -14.53 6.81 -19.89
CA PHE A 208 -13.76 6.45 -21.10
C PHE A 208 -14.41 7.02 -22.36
N GLU A 209 -15.72 6.99 -22.47
CA GLU A 209 -16.49 7.56 -23.59
C GLU A 209 -16.28 9.08 -23.66
N GLU A 210 -16.35 9.75 -22.51
CA GLU A 210 -16.15 11.21 -22.38
C GLU A 210 -14.67 11.61 -22.27
N ARG A 211 -13.73 10.65 -22.25
CA ARG A 211 -12.28 10.90 -22.15
C ARG A 211 -11.87 11.76 -20.95
N VAL A 212 -12.48 11.51 -19.77
CA VAL A 212 -12.26 12.31 -18.56
C VAL A 212 -10.84 12.15 -18.00
N LEU A 213 -10.23 10.98 -18.19
CA LEU A 213 -8.89 10.66 -17.66
C LEU A 213 -7.79 11.24 -18.55
N SER A 214 -6.60 11.50 -17.97
CA SER A 214 -5.44 11.87 -18.78
C SER A 214 -5.14 10.79 -19.83
N PRO A 215 -4.64 11.13 -21.03
CA PRO A 215 -4.49 10.17 -22.13
C PRO A 215 -3.67 8.94 -21.76
N TRP A 216 -2.61 9.10 -20.97
CA TRP A 216 -1.79 7.98 -20.53
C TRP A 216 -2.56 7.04 -19.56
N VAL A 217 -3.22 7.61 -18.54
CA VAL A 217 -4.03 6.85 -17.58
C VAL A 217 -5.18 6.13 -18.29
N HIS A 218 -5.88 6.83 -19.17
CA HIS A 218 -6.96 6.27 -20.01
C HIS A 218 -6.51 5.00 -20.74
N ASN A 219 -5.43 5.12 -21.52
CA ASN A 219 -4.91 3.98 -22.32
C ASN A 219 -4.34 2.87 -21.43
N LYS A 220 -3.68 3.22 -20.32
CA LYS A 220 -3.14 2.25 -19.38
C LYS A 220 -4.24 1.48 -18.68
N THR A 221 -5.35 2.15 -18.31
CA THR A 221 -6.53 1.49 -17.74
C THR A 221 -7.12 0.49 -18.73
N ILE A 222 -7.32 0.88 -19.99
CA ILE A 222 -7.84 -0.03 -21.03
C ILE A 222 -6.92 -1.24 -21.19
N GLN A 223 -5.59 -1.03 -21.17
CA GLN A 223 -4.64 -2.12 -21.20
C GLN A 223 -4.87 -3.08 -20.04
N LYS A 224 -4.94 -2.57 -18.80
CA LYS A 224 -5.13 -3.36 -17.59
C LYS A 224 -6.49 -4.06 -17.54
N ALA A 225 -7.56 -3.38 -17.94
CA ALA A 225 -8.88 -3.98 -18.03
C ALA A 225 -8.91 -5.16 -19.03
N CYS A 226 -8.23 -5.03 -20.18
CA CYS A 226 -8.12 -6.11 -21.16
C CYS A 226 -7.32 -7.34 -20.64
N GLU A 227 -6.43 -7.16 -19.68
CA GLU A 227 -5.70 -8.25 -19.01
C GLU A 227 -6.60 -9.03 -18.02
N SER A 228 -7.70 -8.42 -17.55
CA SER A 228 -8.60 -9.02 -16.56
C SER A 228 -9.50 -10.10 -17.18
N TYR A 229 -9.67 -11.23 -16.47
CA TYR A 229 -10.64 -12.27 -16.81
C TYR A 229 -12.10 -11.88 -16.48
N ARG A 230 -12.31 -10.83 -15.69
CA ARG A 230 -13.65 -10.35 -15.28
C ARG A 230 -14.30 -9.45 -16.32
N ILE A 231 -13.55 -8.96 -17.30
CA ILE A 231 -14.04 -8.16 -18.42
C ILE A 231 -14.33 -9.10 -19.58
N THR A 232 -15.56 -9.02 -20.14
CA THR A 232 -15.99 -9.89 -21.24
C THR A 232 -15.23 -9.58 -22.55
N ALA A 233 -15.28 -10.50 -23.49
CA ALA A 233 -14.64 -10.30 -24.81
C ALA A 233 -15.23 -9.10 -25.54
N GLU A 234 -16.53 -8.90 -25.47
CA GLU A 234 -17.24 -7.76 -26.07
C GLU A 234 -16.83 -6.44 -25.42
N GLN A 235 -16.83 -6.37 -24.09
CA GLN A 235 -16.35 -5.20 -23.34
C GLN A 235 -14.88 -4.88 -23.67
N LYS A 236 -14.01 -5.90 -23.84
CA LYS A 236 -12.61 -5.70 -24.25
C LYS A 236 -12.50 -5.10 -25.64
N LEU A 237 -13.33 -5.53 -26.58
CA LEU A 237 -13.36 -4.98 -27.93
C LEU A 237 -13.83 -3.52 -27.91
N TYR A 238 -14.89 -3.23 -27.17
CA TYR A 238 -15.40 -1.88 -27.00
C TYR A 238 -14.36 -0.94 -26.37
N LEU A 239 -13.77 -1.33 -25.24
CA LEU A 239 -12.72 -0.56 -24.58
C LEU A 239 -11.53 -0.28 -25.51
N LYS A 240 -11.11 -1.25 -26.34
CA LYS A 240 -10.03 -1.05 -27.31
C LYS A 240 -10.37 0.01 -28.36
N SER A 241 -11.66 0.14 -28.75
CA SER A 241 -12.11 1.16 -29.71
C SER A 241 -12.06 2.58 -29.11
N LEU A 242 -12.13 2.71 -27.77
CA LEU A 242 -12.07 3.98 -27.04
C LEU A 242 -10.64 4.51 -26.84
N LYS A 243 -9.59 3.76 -27.20
CA LYS A 243 -8.20 4.21 -27.02
C LYS A 243 -7.93 5.55 -27.69
N ILE A 244 -7.22 6.41 -26.98
CA ILE A 244 -6.77 7.73 -27.46
C ILE A 244 -5.45 7.56 -28.23
N LYS A 245 -5.37 8.12 -29.43
CA LYS A 245 -4.10 8.21 -30.17
C LYS A 245 -3.20 9.22 -29.47
N ILE A 246 -2.07 8.75 -28.93
CA ILE A 246 -1.04 9.62 -28.37
C ILE A 246 -0.03 9.87 -29.48
N CYS A 247 -0.02 11.09 -30.03
CA CYS A 247 1.08 11.51 -30.91
C CYS A 247 2.37 11.51 -30.09
N LYS A 248 3.39 10.84 -30.57
CA LYS A 248 4.74 10.81 -29.98
C LYS A 248 5.43 12.15 -30.14
#